data_96436a99dc9da151e2df26930ad3394c
#
_entry.id   96436a99dc9da151e2df26930ad3394c
#
_cell.length_a   1.000
_cell.length_b   1.000
_cell.length_c   1.000
_cell.angle_alpha   90.00
_cell.angle_beta   90.00
_cell.angle_gamma   90.00
#
_symmetry.space_group_name_H-M   'P 1'
#
loop_
_entity.id
_entity.type
_entity.pdbx_description
1 polymer ?
#
loop_
_entity_poly.entity_id
_entity_poly.type
_entity_poly.pdbx_seq_one_letter_code
_entity_poly.pdbx_strand_id
1 'polypeptide(L)'
;MKGFITKAALLTAMAFGVSGCIVGEKVEVPPASVGMVLGKNGYQGDLIPPSRFRLPVCFLNCDKLVVIEAGDIGMKEAMTVLMPQDNLDLGVDVRFTLALSEDQNQILSVFDRVVPTQLSSGNFGTSLQQVYNVYGQSVVRNVVRSTLSEYSISEIAANQSAVSERLRQEVSSALDKTPLEIKQFGLANITFPAIITQAREAAQSRKIDVERAEADAQVKIREAQARLEVTRAEREADLLAAQTIAEQNRILAEGVTPEVLRYMELEVLKKMADNQNAVFFPVDMMDSVGLQNRLFSEGRQ
;
A
#
# COMPACT_ATOMS: atom_id res chain seq x y z
N MET A 1 -20.80 -26.35 99.81
CA MET A 1 -19.89 -25.67 98.86
C MET A 1 -19.71 -26.39 97.53
N LYS A 2 -20.78 -26.97 96.94
CA LYS A 2 -20.72 -27.65 95.61
C LYS A 2 -21.57 -27.06 94.49
N GLY A 3 -22.28 -25.99 94.75
CA GLY A 3 -23.22 -25.41 93.77
C GLY A 3 -22.72 -24.12 93.06
N PHE A 4 -21.56 -23.55 93.40
CA PHE A 4 -21.10 -22.29 92.85
C PHE A 4 -20.12 -22.41 91.70
N ILE A 5 -19.46 -23.54 91.57
CA ILE A 5 -18.41 -23.73 90.52
C ILE A 5 -19.01 -24.10 89.16
N THR A 6 -20.18 -24.72 89.12
CA THR A 6 -20.83 -25.13 87.89
C THR A 6 -21.51 -24.00 87.10
N LYS A 7 -21.88 -22.89 87.73
CA LYS A 7 -22.48 -21.75 87.04
C LYS A 7 -21.45 -20.76 86.43
N ALA A 8 -20.25 -20.73 86.97
CA ALA A 8 -19.14 -19.94 86.41
C ALA A 8 -18.53 -20.56 85.15
N ALA A 9 -18.52 -21.87 85.01
CA ALA A 9 -18.01 -22.56 83.82
C ALA A 9 -18.93 -22.46 82.59
N LEU A 10 -20.26 -22.27 82.80
CA LEU A 10 -21.21 -22.16 81.68
C LEU A 10 -21.24 -20.75 81.10
N LEU A 11 -20.90 -19.72 81.87
CA LEU A 11 -20.85 -18.34 81.40
C LEU A 11 -19.55 -18.01 80.63
N THR A 12 -18.47 -18.70 80.89
CA THR A 12 -17.22 -18.56 80.14
C THR A 12 -17.21 -19.30 78.79
N ALA A 13 -18.03 -20.34 78.63
CA ALA A 13 -18.17 -21.05 77.36
C ALA A 13 -18.99 -20.28 76.32
N MET A 14 -19.89 -19.37 76.73
CA MET A 14 -20.67 -18.52 75.82
C MET A 14 -19.93 -17.27 75.29
N ALA A 15 -18.84 -16.87 75.90
CA ALA A 15 -18.06 -15.69 75.49
C ALA A 15 -17.01 -16.00 74.39
N PHE A 16 -16.73 -17.28 74.09
CA PHE A 16 -15.76 -17.69 73.04
C PHE A 16 -16.41 -18.01 71.71
N GLY A 17 -17.76 -17.95 71.58
CA GLY A 17 -18.50 -18.39 70.43
C GLY A 17 -18.76 -17.30 69.36
N VAL A 18 -18.32 -16.04 69.51
CA VAL A 18 -18.68 -14.94 68.65
C VAL A 18 -17.50 -14.32 67.91
N SER A 19 -16.35 -14.98 67.88
CA SER A 19 -15.28 -14.66 66.94
C SER A 19 -15.50 -15.35 65.61
N GLY A 20 -16.69 -15.37 65.12
CA GLY A 20 -16.97 -15.73 63.74
C GLY A 20 -16.27 -14.68 62.85
N CYS A 21 -15.13 -15.01 62.29
CA CYS A 21 -14.57 -14.26 61.21
C CYS A 21 -15.68 -13.98 60.18
N ILE A 22 -16.16 -12.76 60.13
CA ILE A 22 -17.03 -12.30 59.06
C ILE A 22 -16.17 -12.31 57.79
N VAL A 23 -16.12 -13.50 57.13
CA VAL A 23 -15.36 -13.69 55.90
C VAL A 23 -16.28 -13.19 54.78
N GLY A 24 -16.17 -11.89 54.47
CA GLY A 24 -16.84 -11.30 53.31
C GLY A 24 -16.37 -11.96 52.00
N GLU A 25 -17.20 -11.98 50.99
CA GLU A 25 -16.85 -12.43 49.65
C GLU A 25 -15.73 -11.57 49.10
N LYS A 26 -14.64 -12.21 48.68
CA LYS A 26 -13.54 -11.51 48.01
C LYS A 26 -13.93 -11.18 46.59
N VAL A 27 -13.93 -9.91 46.24
CA VAL A 27 -14.19 -9.40 44.91
C VAL A 27 -13.02 -8.60 44.40
N GLU A 28 -12.86 -8.58 43.11
CA GLU A 28 -11.76 -7.87 42.43
C GLU A 28 -12.31 -7.06 41.26
N VAL A 29 -11.89 -5.80 41.17
CA VAL A 29 -11.99 -4.99 39.97
C VAL A 29 -10.70 -5.22 39.18
N PRO A 30 -10.75 -5.87 37.99
CA PRO A 30 -9.56 -6.15 37.20
C PRO A 30 -8.83 -4.88 36.74
N PRO A 31 -7.56 -4.98 36.35
CA PRO A 31 -6.86 -3.89 35.66
C PRO A 31 -7.63 -3.44 34.42
N ALA A 32 -7.53 -2.16 34.08
CA ALA A 32 -8.27 -1.52 32.98
C ALA A 32 -9.80 -1.75 33.04
N SER A 33 -10.35 -1.70 34.27
CA SER A 33 -11.79 -1.79 34.52
C SER A 33 -12.19 -0.83 35.61
N VAL A 34 -13.47 -0.46 35.63
CA VAL A 34 -14.06 0.38 36.67
C VAL A 34 -15.23 -0.39 37.25
N GLY A 35 -15.30 -0.45 38.58
CA GLY A 35 -16.34 -1.17 39.31
C GLY A 35 -17.30 -0.27 40.05
N MET A 36 -18.49 -0.79 40.35
CA MET A 36 -19.46 -0.19 41.25
C MET A 36 -20.25 -1.28 41.98
N VAL A 37 -20.61 -1.01 43.21
CA VAL A 37 -21.42 -1.96 44.02
C VAL A 37 -22.88 -1.77 43.76
N LEU A 38 -23.55 -2.82 43.34
CA LEU A 38 -25.00 -2.89 43.26
C LEU A 38 -25.58 -3.48 44.53
N GLY A 39 -26.12 -2.63 45.38
CA GLY A 39 -26.77 -3.01 46.60
C GLY A 39 -28.30 -3.13 46.46
N LYS A 40 -28.96 -3.34 47.57
CA LYS A 40 -30.44 -3.49 47.66
C LYS A 40 -31.21 -2.29 47.09
N ASN A 41 -30.67 -1.10 47.24
CA ASN A 41 -31.32 0.15 46.81
C ASN A 41 -30.76 0.71 45.49
N GLY A 42 -30.06 -0.09 44.70
CA GLY A 42 -29.43 0.32 43.46
C GLY A 42 -27.89 0.46 43.62
N TYR A 43 -27.28 1.14 42.66
CA TYR A 43 -25.84 1.40 42.69
C TYR A 43 -25.46 2.34 43.85
N GLN A 44 -24.39 2.01 44.57
CA GLN A 44 -24.01 2.70 45.78
C GLN A 44 -22.50 3.07 45.73
N GLY A 45 -22.18 4.28 46.23
CA GLY A 45 -20.83 4.76 46.33
C GLY A 45 -20.26 5.36 45.05
N ASP A 46 -18.97 5.63 45.09
CA ASP A 46 -18.21 6.17 43.98
C ASP A 46 -17.69 5.04 43.08
N LEU A 47 -17.16 5.43 41.91
CA LEU A 47 -16.49 4.51 40.98
C LEU A 47 -15.25 3.90 41.65
N ILE A 48 -15.16 2.60 41.65
CA ILE A 48 -14.08 1.83 42.27
C ILE A 48 -13.01 1.56 41.21
N PRO A 49 -11.78 2.08 41.39
CA PRO A 49 -10.67 1.76 40.51
C PRO A 49 -10.22 0.31 40.67
N PRO A 50 -9.32 -0.19 39.82
CA PRO A 50 -8.77 -1.53 39.94
C PRO A 50 -8.25 -1.81 41.34
N SER A 51 -8.87 -2.76 42.04
CA SER A 51 -8.58 -3.06 43.43
C SER A 51 -9.19 -4.38 43.86
N ARG A 52 -8.71 -4.89 44.98
CA ARG A 52 -9.26 -6.11 45.63
C ARG A 52 -9.84 -5.73 46.97
N PHE A 53 -11.08 -6.07 47.24
CA PHE A 53 -11.74 -5.79 48.51
C PHE A 53 -12.71 -6.91 48.87
N ARG A 54 -13.41 -6.77 49.97
CA ARG A 54 -14.41 -7.75 50.42
C ARG A 54 -15.77 -7.07 50.56
N LEU A 55 -16.77 -7.71 49.99
CA LEU A 55 -18.14 -7.35 50.21
C LEU A 55 -18.64 -7.97 51.53
N PRO A 56 -19.55 -7.32 52.24
CA PRO A 56 -20.15 -7.86 53.46
C PRO A 56 -20.81 -9.20 53.22
N VAL A 57 -20.73 -10.11 54.19
CA VAL A 57 -21.50 -11.36 54.11
C VAL A 57 -23.00 -11.04 54.28
N CYS A 58 -23.80 -11.51 53.35
CA CYS A 58 -25.22 -11.41 53.46
C CYS A 58 -25.91 -12.76 53.14
N PHE A 59 -27.13 -12.99 53.68
CA PHE A 59 -27.94 -14.19 53.43
C PHE A 59 -29.06 -13.94 52.41
N LEU A 60 -29.48 -12.70 52.20
CA LEU A 60 -30.57 -12.33 51.32
C LEU A 60 -30.26 -10.97 50.65
N ASN A 61 -30.45 -10.89 49.32
CA ASN A 61 -30.16 -9.67 48.53
C ASN A 61 -28.76 -9.11 48.71
N CYS A 62 -27.77 -9.96 48.47
CA CYS A 62 -26.36 -9.61 48.64
C CYS A 62 -25.93 -8.55 47.64
N ASP A 63 -25.08 -7.64 48.13
CA ASP A 63 -24.43 -6.67 47.29
C ASP A 63 -23.56 -7.40 46.25
N LYS A 64 -23.55 -6.91 45.04
CA LYS A 64 -22.81 -7.48 43.93
C LYS A 64 -21.89 -6.45 43.30
N LEU A 65 -20.73 -6.89 42.89
CA LEU A 65 -19.81 -6.04 42.12
C LEU A 65 -20.23 -6.09 40.65
N VAL A 66 -20.41 -4.92 40.06
CA VAL A 66 -20.59 -4.72 38.62
C VAL A 66 -19.35 -4.04 38.10
N VAL A 67 -18.74 -4.59 37.05
CA VAL A 67 -17.49 -4.10 36.47
C VAL A 67 -17.72 -3.71 35.01
N ILE A 68 -17.20 -2.57 34.61
CA ILE A 68 -17.15 -2.14 33.20
C ILE A 68 -15.72 -2.22 32.72
N GLU A 69 -15.49 -2.86 31.57
CA GLU A 69 -14.20 -2.80 30.88
C GLU A 69 -13.92 -1.39 30.41
N ALA A 70 -12.77 -0.83 30.82
CA ALA A 70 -12.31 0.52 30.47
C ALA A 70 -11.05 0.49 29.58
N GLY A 71 -10.59 -0.70 29.23
CA GLY A 71 -9.44 -0.87 28.33
C GLY A 71 -9.78 -0.54 26.88
N ASP A 72 -8.78 -0.07 26.14
CA ASP A 72 -8.92 0.22 24.72
C ASP A 72 -9.28 -1.04 23.91
N ILE A 73 -10.26 -0.96 23.05
CA ILE A 73 -10.68 -2.07 22.17
C ILE A 73 -10.71 -1.64 20.70
N GLY A 74 -10.13 -2.48 19.84
CA GLY A 74 -10.21 -2.30 18.39
C GLY A 74 -11.55 -2.78 17.84
N MET A 75 -12.25 -1.91 17.13
CA MET A 75 -13.54 -2.16 16.51
C MET A 75 -13.48 -2.08 15.00
N LYS A 76 -14.32 -2.85 14.34
CA LYS A 76 -14.54 -2.81 12.90
C LYS A 76 -16.04 -2.71 12.61
N GLU A 77 -16.42 -1.71 11.83
CA GLU A 77 -17.76 -1.57 11.28
C GLU A 77 -17.71 -1.64 9.75
N ALA A 78 -18.48 -2.57 9.18
CA ALA A 78 -18.71 -2.69 7.76
C ALA A 78 -20.11 -2.16 7.42
N MET A 79 -20.19 -1.32 6.42
CA MET A 79 -21.48 -0.75 6.00
C MET A 79 -21.50 -0.44 4.50
N THR A 80 -22.70 -0.37 3.95
CA THR A 80 -22.92 0.12 2.59
C THR A 80 -23.54 1.51 2.68
N VAL A 81 -22.99 2.45 1.93
CA VAL A 81 -23.41 3.85 1.86
C VAL A 81 -23.86 4.15 0.44
N LEU A 82 -25.09 4.59 0.28
CA LEU A 82 -25.57 5.14 -0.99
C LEU A 82 -24.92 6.51 -1.22
N MET A 83 -24.29 6.66 -2.37
CA MET A 83 -23.66 7.91 -2.81
C MET A 83 -24.63 8.68 -3.72
N PRO A 84 -25.25 9.76 -3.23
CA PRO A 84 -26.32 10.43 -3.99
C PRO A 84 -25.84 11.07 -5.29
N GLN A 85 -24.58 11.53 -5.33
CA GLN A 85 -24.00 12.17 -6.51
C GLN A 85 -23.77 11.18 -7.67
N ASP A 86 -23.36 9.96 -7.34
CA ASP A 86 -23.07 8.92 -8.34
C ASP A 86 -24.23 7.95 -8.53
N ASN A 87 -25.22 7.99 -7.62
CA ASN A 87 -26.35 7.07 -7.54
C ASN A 87 -25.93 5.59 -7.49
N LEU A 88 -24.86 5.32 -6.74
CA LEU A 88 -24.24 4.01 -6.57
C LEU A 88 -24.00 3.71 -5.09
N ASP A 89 -23.96 2.42 -4.76
CA ASP A 89 -23.63 1.95 -3.42
C ASP A 89 -22.12 1.76 -3.25
N LEU A 90 -21.57 2.34 -2.18
CA LEU A 90 -20.17 2.22 -1.79
C LEU A 90 -20.05 1.34 -0.55
N GLY A 91 -19.33 0.23 -0.62
CA GLY A 91 -18.98 -0.57 0.55
C GLY A 91 -17.81 0.06 1.29
N VAL A 92 -17.97 0.28 2.61
CA VAL A 92 -16.95 0.91 3.45
C VAL A 92 -16.77 0.13 4.74
N ASP A 93 -15.49 -0.21 5.04
CA ASP A 93 -15.07 -0.73 6.33
C ASP A 93 -14.34 0.38 7.08
N VAL A 94 -14.81 0.72 8.27
CA VAL A 94 -14.10 1.61 9.20
C VAL A 94 -13.52 0.81 10.35
N ARG A 95 -12.31 1.16 10.75
CA ARG A 95 -11.66 0.61 11.94
C ARG A 95 -11.32 1.75 12.89
N PHE A 96 -11.59 1.52 14.16
CA PHE A 96 -11.31 2.51 15.18
C PHE A 96 -10.97 1.83 16.51
N THR A 97 -10.22 2.55 17.34
CA THR A 97 -9.94 2.15 18.72
C THR A 97 -10.84 2.97 19.62
N LEU A 98 -11.62 2.27 20.41
CA LEU A 98 -12.55 2.82 21.37
C LEU A 98 -11.97 2.73 22.77
N ALA A 99 -12.17 3.77 23.56
CA ALA A 99 -11.92 3.82 25.00
C ALA A 99 -13.19 4.24 25.73
N LEU A 100 -13.26 3.97 27.01
CA LEU A 100 -14.27 4.53 27.89
C LEU A 100 -13.92 6.00 28.18
N SER A 101 -14.91 6.89 28.19
CA SER A 101 -14.71 8.30 28.53
C SER A 101 -14.16 8.45 29.95
N GLU A 102 -13.37 9.50 30.19
CA GLU A 102 -12.85 9.85 31.53
C GLU A 102 -13.88 10.58 32.39
N ASP A 103 -15.00 11.03 31.80
CA ASP A 103 -16.07 11.72 32.55
C ASP A 103 -16.86 10.75 33.42
N GLN A 104 -16.76 10.93 34.74
CA GLN A 104 -17.47 10.10 35.71
C GLN A 104 -18.98 10.05 35.51
N ASN A 105 -19.62 11.17 35.12
CA ASN A 105 -21.06 11.20 34.91
C ASN A 105 -21.48 10.36 33.70
N GLN A 106 -20.65 10.36 32.66
CA GLN A 106 -20.88 9.53 31.49
C GLN A 106 -20.70 8.04 31.82
N ILE A 107 -19.67 7.68 32.62
CA ILE A 107 -19.46 6.31 33.08
C ILE A 107 -20.64 5.85 33.94
N LEU A 108 -21.13 6.67 34.86
CA LEU A 108 -22.30 6.34 35.68
C LEU A 108 -23.54 6.03 34.83
N SER A 109 -23.72 6.74 33.72
CA SER A 109 -24.83 6.47 32.80
C SER A 109 -24.76 5.07 32.17
N VAL A 110 -23.58 4.45 32.08
CA VAL A 110 -23.43 3.08 31.57
C VAL A 110 -23.99 2.09 32.56
N PHE A 111 -23.74 2.25 33.86
CA PHE A 111 -24.27 1.40 34.91
C PHE A 111 -25.82 1.44 34.94
N ASP A 112 -26.40 2.59 34.67
CA ASP A 112 -27.88 2.76 34.68
C ASP A 112 -28.58 2.22 33.45
N ARG A 113 -27.90 2.17 32.29
CA ARG A 113 -28.55 1.93 31.00
C ARG A 113 -28.12 0.65 30.29
N VAL A 114 -26.94 0.15 30.61
CA VAL A 114 -26.41 -1.09 29.97
C VAL A 114 -26.62 -2.26 30.92
N VAL A 115 -27.31 -3.28 30.45
CA VAL A 115 -27.56 -4.48 31.23
C VAL A 115 -26.27 -5.29 31.34
N PRO A 116 -25.74 -5.47 32.57
CA PRO A 116 -24.52 -6.24 32.75
C PRO A 116 -24.77 -7.75 32.59
N THR A 117 -23.78 -8.46 32.10
CA THR A 117 -23.79 -9.91 31.96
C THR A 117 -23.15 -10.57 33.19
N GLN A 118 -23.67 -11.73 33.62
CA GLN A 118 -23.07 -12.47 34.72
C GLN A 118 -21.75 -13.08 34.33
N LEU A 119 -20.70 -12.78 35.08
CA LEU A 119 -19.37 -13.38 34.92
C LEU A 119 -19.26 -14.71 35.68
N SER A 120 -18.32 -15.55 35.27
CA SER A 120 -18.07 -16.87 35.90
C SER A 120 -17.70 -16.76 37.40
N SER A 121 -17.28 -15.60 37.88
CA SER A 121 -16.95 -15.32 39.28
C SER A 121 -18.15 -14.97 40.17
N GLY A 122 -19.39 -15.00 39.65
CA GLY A 122 -20.57 -14.55 40.38
C GLY A 122 -20.82 -13.03 40.35
N ASN A 123 -19.85 -12.26 39.87
CA ASN A 123 -19.96 -10.84 39.64
C ASN A 123 -20.63 -10.55 38.29
N PHE A 124 -20.99 -9.31 38.07
CA PHE A 124 -21.53 -8.84 36.79
C PHE A 124 -20.49 -8.00 36.07
N GLY A 125 -20.48 -8.10 34.74
CA GLY A 125 -19.58 -7.31 33.89
C GLY A 125 -20.28 -6.75 32.66
N THR A 126 -19.83 -5.60 32.23
CA THR A 126 -20.20 -4.97 30.95
C THR A 126 -18.96 -4.80 30.11
N SER A 127 -18.95 -5.42 28.94
CA SER A 127 -17.84 -5.21 28.01
C SER A 127 -17.97 -3.87 27.27
N LEU A 128 -16.84 -3.29 26.87
CA LEU A 128 -16.83 -2.07 26.07
C LEU A 128 -17.57 -2.25 24.73
N GLN A 129 -17.56 -3.48 24.18
CA GLN A 129 -18.38 -3.85 23.01
C GLN A 129 -19.88 -3.66 23.27
N GLN A 130 -20.39 -4.04 24.45
CA GLN A 130 -21.79 -3.84 24.80
C GLN A 130 -22.14 -2.38 24.94
N VAL A 131 -21.25 -1.58 25.57
CA VAL A 131 -21.41 -0.12 25.67
C VAL A 131 -21.47 0.50 24.26
N TYR A 132 -20.56 0.10 23.35
CA TYR A 132 -20.55 0.55 21.97
C TYR A 132 -21.87 0.22 21.25
N ASN A 133 -22.37 -1.00 21.38
CA ASN A 133 -23.61 -1.40 20.72
C ASN A 133 -24.82 -0.54 21.13
N VAL A 134 -24.82 -0.07 22.40
CA VAL A 134 -25.91 0.77 22.94
C VAL A 134 -25.74 2.24 22.56
N TYR A 135 -24.52 2.80 22.72
CA TYR A 135 -24.30 4.25 22.60
C TYR A 135 -23.65 4.66 21.28
N GLY A 136 -22.74 3.84 20.75
CA GLY A 136 -21.83 4.23 19.68
C GLY A 136 -22.26 3.79 18.29
N GLN A 137 -22.76 2.57 18.15
CA GLN A 137 -22.93 1.94 16.84
C GLN A 137 -23.83 2.72 15.89
N SER A 138 -25.00 3.17 16.38
CA SER A 138 -25.93 3.96 15.56
C SER A 138 -25.35 5.35 15.22
N VAL A 139 -24.64 5.97 16.17
CA VAL A 139 -24.01 7.28 15.99
C VAL A 139 -22.92 7.18 14.93
N VAL A 140 -21.97 6.25 15.08
CA VAL A 140 -20.89 6.04 14.12
C VAL A 140 -21.40 5.76 12.71
N ARG A 141 -22.37 4.85 12.58
CA ARG A 141 -22.95 4.51 11.28
C ARG A 141 -23.66 5.69 10.62
N ASN A 142 -24.40 6.48 11.41
CA ASN A 142 -25.11 7.65 10.87
C ASN A 142 -24.14 8.75 10.44
N VAL A 143 -23.14 9.06 11.25
CA VAL A 143 -22.13 10.07 10.91
C VAL A 143 -21.32 9.65 9.70
N VAL A 144 -20.84 8.40 9.66
CA VAL A 144 -20.09 7.91 8.50
C VAL A 144 -20.94 7.99 7.23
N ARG A 145 -22.22 7.59 7.30
CA ARG A 145 -23.14 7.66 6.15
C ARG A 145 -23.38 9.10 5.71
N SER A 146 -23.68 10.00 6.64
CA SER A 146 -23.96 11.41 6.30
C SER A 146 -22.73 12.10 5.72
N THR A 147 -21.58 11.93 6.34
CA THR A 147 -20.33 12.57 5.85
C THR A 147 -19.91 12.02 4.50
N LEU A 148 -19.95 10.69 4.29
CA LEU A 148 -19.58 10.12 2.99
C LEU A 148 -20.56 10.51 1.89
N SER A 149 -21.84 10.69 2.18
CA SER A 149 -22.84 11.09 1.18
C SER A 149 -22.63 12.52 0.61
N GLU A 150 -21.77 13.33 1.24
CA GLU A 150 -21.39 14.67 0.75
C GLU A 150 -20.36 14.60 -0.40
N TYR A 151 -19.69 13.48 -0.57
CA TYR A 151 -18.61 13.29 -1.56
C TYR A 151 -19.08 12.45 -2.74
N SER A 152 -18.39 12.58 -3.87
CA SER A 152 -18.47 11.62 -4.97
C SER A 152 -17.51 10.45 -4.75
N ILE A 153 -17.74 9.32 -5.40
CA ILE A 153 -16.85 8.14 -5.36
C ILE A 153 -15.43 8.49 -5.87
N SER A 154 -15.36 9.37 -6.85
CA SER A 154 -14.07 9.83 -7.42
C SER A 154 -13.28 10.69 -6.42
N GLU A 155 -13.94 11.57 -5.68
CA GLU A 155 -13.31 12.41 -4.65
C GLU A 155 -12.80 11.57 -3.47
N ILE A 156 -13.59 10.60 -2.99
CA ILE A 156 -13.15 9.67 -1.95
C ILE A 156 -11.91 8.91 -2.39
N ALA A 157 -11.90 8.44 -3.64
CA ALA A 157 -10.78 7.69 -4.15
C ALA A 157 -9.50 8.52 -4.36
N ALA A 158 -9.65 9.80 -4.67
CA ALA A 158 -8.52 10.72 -4.86
C ALA A 158 -7.96 11.24 -3.52
N ASN A 159 -8.82 11.44 -2.50
CA ASN A 159 -8.48 12.13 -1.26
C ASN A 159 -8.80 11.32 0.00
N GLN A 160 -8.55 10.01 -0.02
CA GLN A 160 -8.93 9.09 1.05
C GLN A 160 -8.44 9.53 2.45
N SER A 161 -7.23 10.07 2.55
CA SER A 161 -6.66 10.54 3.83
C SER A 161 -7.42 11.74 4.41
N ALA A 162 -7.80 12.71 3.56
CA ALA A 162 -8.54 13.88 3.99
C ALA A 162 -9.98 13.51 4.42
N VAL A 163 -10.62 12.60 3.68
CA VAL A 163 -11.95 12.08 4.02
C VAL A 163 -11.90 11.30 5.33
N SER A 164 -10.88 10.47 5.54
CA SER A 164 -10.69 9.72 6.80
C SER A 164 -10.52 10.65 8.01
N GLU A 165 -9.74 11.73 7.86
CA GLU A 165 -9.55 12.71 8.94
C GLU A 165 -10.82 13.50 9.23
N ARG A 166 -11.58 13.88 8.19
CA ARG A 166 -12.89 14.51 8.37
C ARG A 166 -13.86 13.60 9.11
N LEU A 167 -13.93 12.33 8.72
CA LEU A 167 -14.74 11.33 9.41
C LEU A 167 -14.33 11.17 10.86
N ARG A 168 -13.04 11.13 11.16
CA ARG A 168 -12.53 11.05 12.55
C ARG A 168 -13.04 12.21 13.38
N GLN A 169 -12.96 13.43 12.88
CA GLN A 169 -13.42 14.63 13.57
C GLN A 169 -14.92 14.63 13.83
N GLU A 170 -15.72 14.31 12.79
CA GLU A 170 -17.18 14.28 12.89
C GLU A 170 -17.65 13.17 13.84
N VAL A 171 -17.07 11.98 13.77
CA VAL A 171 -17.42 10.87 14.67
C VAL A 171 -17.00 11.18 16.11
N SER A 172 -15.79 11.74 16.32
CA SER A 172 -15.35 12.16 17.65
C SER A 172 -16.33 13.17 18.27
N SER A 173 -16.66 14.24 17.55
CA SER A 173 -17.61 15.26 18.00
C SER A 173 -19.02 14.69 18.29
N ALA A 174 -19.46 13.72 17.52
CA ALA A 174 -20.76 13.09 17.74
C ALA A 174 -20.78 12.20 18.99
N LEU A 175 -19.62 11.64 19.36
CA LEU A 175 -19.48 10.80 20.55
C LEU A 175 -19.16 11.58 21.83
N ASP A 176 -18.84 12.85 21.78
CA ASP A 176 -18.46 13.68 22.96
C ASP A 176 -19.49 13.64 24.10
N LYS A 177 -20.76 13.39 23.77
CA LYS A 177 -21.87 13.30 24.76
C LYS A 177 -22.18 11.86 25.18
N THR A 178 -21.38 10.92 24.76
CA THR A 178 -21.53 9.49 25.07
C THR A 178 -20.40 9.02 25.98
N PRO A 179 -20.55 7.90 26.67
CA PRO A 179 -19.48 7.35 27.51
C PRO A 179 -18.31 6.74 26.72
N LEU A 180 -18.18 7.05 25.44
CA LEU A 180 -17.19 6.47 24.52
C LEU A 180 -16.29 7.55 23.93
N GLU A 181 -15.01 7.26 23.84
CA GLU A 181 -14.00 8.09 23.20
C GLU A 181 -13.29 7.32 22.08
N ILE A 182 -13.07 7.97 20.94
CA ILE A 182 -12.28 7.40 19.85
C ILE A 182 -10.83 7.87 19.96
N LYS A 183 -9.92 6.94 20.18
CA LYS A 183 -8.47 7.19 20.19
C LYS A 183 -7.89 7.18 18.78
N GLN A 184 -8.31 6.25 17.94
CA GLN A 184 -7.87 6.13 16.55
C GLN A 184 -9.06 5.83 15.66
N PHE A 185 -9.03 6.35 14.43
CA PHE A 185 -10.06 6.10 13.42
C PHE A 185 -9.44 6.09 12.02
N GLY A 186 -9.89 5.18 11.18
CA GLY A 186 -9.44 5.11 9.80
C GLY A 186 -10.37 4.31 8.90
N LEU A 187 -10.38 4.69 7.63
CA LEU A 187 -10.98 3.89 6.57
C LEU A 187 -10.06 2.71 6.26
N ALA A 188 -10.55 1.49 6.52
CA ALA A 188 -9.74 0.27 6.36
C ALA A 188 -9.84 -0.31 4.95
N ASN A 189 -11.03 -0.31 4.39
CA ASN A 189 -11.29 -0.85 3.05
C ASN A 189 -12.45 -0.09 2.41
N ILE A 190 -12.31 0.19 1.11
CA ILE A 190 -13.36 0.80 0.30
C ILE A 190 -13.61 -0.14 -0.88
N THR A 191 -14.82 -0.68 -0.95
CA THR A 191 -15.24 -1.56 -2.03
C THR A 191 -16.06 -0.77 -3.03
N PHE A 192 -15.46 -0.49 -4.18
CA PHE A 192 -16.12 0.23 -5.25
C PHE A 192 -17.06 -0.67 -6.04
N PRO A 193 -18.19 -0.14 -6.54
CA PRO A 193 -19.05 -0.86 -7.47
C PRO A 193 -18.28 -1.36 -8.70
N ALA A 194 -18.66 -2.53 -9.21
CA ALA A 194 -17.97 -3.15 -10.35
C ALA A 194 -17.89 -2.24 -11.59
N ILE A 195 -18.92 -1.45 -11.84
CA ILE A 195 -18.96 -0.49 -12.95
C ILE A 195 -17.85 0.58 -12.85
N ILE A 196 -17.56 1.07 -11.64
CA ILE A 196 -16.49 2.06 -11.41
C ILE A 196 -15.12 1.40 -11.57
N THR A 197 -14.95 0.19 -11.04
CA THR A 197 -13.70 -0.56 -11.18
C THR A 197 -13.39 -0.84 -12.64
N GLN A 198 -14.36 -1.35 -13.41
CA GLN A 198 -14.21 -1.59 -14.86
C GLN A 198 -13.94 -0.31 -15.66
N ALA A 199 -14.61 0.79 -15.33
CA ALA A 199 -14.37 2.08 -16.00
C ALA A 199 -12.95 2.61 -15.73
N ARG A 200 -12.43 2.44 -14.51
CA ARG A 200 -11.04 2.80 -14.15
C ARG A 200 -10.02 1.91 -14.85
N GLU A 201 -10.24 0.61 -14.87
CA GLU A 201 -9.38 -0.34 -15.59
C GLU A 201 -9.33 -0.02 -17.09
N ALA A 202 -10.48 0.25 -17.71
CA ALA A 202 -10.55 0.65 -19.11
C ALA A 202 -9.87 2.00 -19.38
N ALA A 203 -10.00 2.96 -18.48
CA ALA A 203 -9.32 4.26 -18.59
C ALA A 203 -7.80 4.11 -18.45
N GLN A 204 -7.35 3.30 -17.50
CA GLN A 204 -5.93 3.02 -17.29
C GLN A 204 -5.33 2.26 -18.48
N SER A 205 -6.05 1.27 -19.03
CA SER A 205 -5.63 0.54 -20.24
C SER A 205 -5.43 1.50 -21.41
N ARG A 206 -6.41 2.37 -21.68
CA ARG A 206 -6.28 3.39 -22.74
C ARG A 206 -5.08 4.31 -22.55
N LYS A 207 -4.82 4.73 -21.30
CA LYS A 207 -3.66 5.57 -20.99
C LYS A 207 -2.35 4.85 -21.31
N ILE A 208 -2.24 3.59 -20.89
CA ILE A 208 -1.08 2.74 -21.19
C ILE A 208 -0.90 2.55 -22.69
N ASP A 209 -2.00 2.33 -23.43
CA ASP A 209 -1.96 2.14 -24.89
C ASP A 209 -1.49 3.41 -25.60
N VAL A 210 -1.93 4.59 -25.15
CA VAL A 210 -1.43 5.89 -25.67
C VAL A 210 0.05 6.06 -25.36
N GLU A 211 0.49 5.82 -24.13
CA GLU A 211 1.90 5.92 -23.74
C GLU A 211 2.80 4.95 -24.56
N ARG A 212 2.31 3.74 -24.82
CA ARG A 212 3.01 2.77 -25.69
C ARG A 212 3.10 3.28 -27.13
N ALA A 213 1.98 3.76 -27.68
CA ALA A 213 1.98 4.29 -29.04
C ALA A 213 2.91 5.50 -29.20
N GLU A 214 2.98 6.38 -28.22
CA GLU A 214 3.92 7.50 -28.20
C GLU A 214 5.38 7.04 -28.10
N ALA A 215 5.66 6.05 -27.23
CA ALA A 215 6.99 5.47 -27.10
C ALA A 215 7.44 4.79 -28.40
N ASP A 216 6.56 4.00 -29.03
CA ASP A 216 6.83 3.34 -30.31
C ASP A 216 7.07 4.35 -31.45
N ALA A 217 6.30 5.45 -31.46
CA ALA A 217 6.51 6.53 -32.43
C ALA A 217 7.88 7.21 -32.23
N GLN A 218 8.28 7.45 -30.99
CA GLN A 218 9.62 8.00 -30.69
C GLN A 218 10.75 7.05 -31.07
N VAL A 219 10.59 5.76 -30.84
CA VAL A 219 11.57 4.73 -31.29
C VAL A 219 11.72 4.78 -32.80
N LYS A 220 10.61 4.75 -33.55
CA LYS A 220 10.63 4.84 -35.02
C LYS A 220 11.29 6.10 -35.54
N ILE A 221 11.02 7.26 -34.89
CA ILE A 221 11.68 8.52 -35.26
C ILE A 221 13.20 8.43 -35.04
N ARG A 222 13.64 7.90 -33.89
CA ARG A 222 15.08 7.72 -33.60
C ARG A 222 15.75 6.74 -34.56
N GLU A 223 15.09 5.64 -34.89
CA GLU A 223 15.57 4.69 -35.90
C GLU A 223 15.72 5.33 -37.28
N ALA A 224 14.72 6.12 -37.70
CA ALA A 224 14.78 6.83 -38.96
C ALA A 224 15.91 7.88 -38.97
N GLN A 225 16.10 8.60 -37.88
CA GLN A 225 17.23 9.54 -37.72
C GLN A 225 18.57 8.83 -37.76
N ALA A 226 18.73 7.71 -37.04
CA ALA A 226 19.95 6.93 -37.06
C ALA A 226 20.26 6.39 -38.47
N ARG A 227 19.26 5.88 -39.19
CA ARG A 227 19.44 5.45 -40.60
C ARG A 227 19.86 6.59 -41.51
N LEU A 228 19.30 7.78 -41.37
CA LEU A 228 19.71 8.97 -42.11
C LEU A 228 21.18 9.35 -41.81
N GLU A 229 21.57 9.27 -40.54
CA GLU A 229 22.92 9.58 -40.10
C GLU A 229 23.94 8.58 -40.66
N VAL A 230 23.65 7.29 -40.63
CA VAL A 230 24.45 6.23 -41.25
C VAL A 230 24.56 6.46 -42.73
N THR A 231 23.46 6.70 -43.46
CA THR A 231 23.52 6.95 -44.91
C THR A 231 24.31 8.21 -45.26
N ARG A 232 24.26 9.25 -44.44
CA ARG A 232 25.09 10.45 -44.62
C ARG A 232 26.58 10.14 -44.43
N ALA A 233 26.90 9.41 -43.36
CA ALA A 233 28.29 9.02 -43.08
C ALA A 233 28.85 8.10 -44.19
N GLU A 234 28.07 7.16 -44.69
CA GLU A 234 28.46 6.30 -45.84
C GLU A 234 28.75 7.14 -47.11
N ARG A 235 27.86 8.07 -47.46
CA ARG A 235 28.07 8.97 -48.62
C ARG A 235 29.28 9.85 -48.44
N GLU A 236 29.54 10.36 -47.24
CA GLU A 236 30.73 11.17 -46.95
C GLU A 236 31.99 10.33 -47.05
N ALA A 237 32.00 9.11 -46.56
CA ALA A 237 33.06 8.15 -46.70
C ALA A 237 33.36 7.80 -48.18
N ASP A 238 32.32 7.56 -48.98
CA ASP A 238 32.42 7.26 -50.41
C ASP A 238 32.98 8.47 -51.17
N LEU A 239 32.54 9.70 -50.87
CA LEU A 239 33.10 10.92 -51.44
C LEU A 239 34.56 11.11 -51.09
N LEU A 240 34.94 10.89 -49.83
CA LEU A 240 36.34 10.97 -49.40
C LEU A 240 37.20 9.90 -50.08
N ALA A 241 36.70 8.68 -50.23
CA ALA A 241 37.38 7.61 -50.94
C ALA A 241 37.56 7.99 -52.43
N ALA A 242 36.54 8.50 -53.09
CA ALA A 242 36.62 8.97 -54.48
C ALA A 242 37.61 10.14 -54.66
N GLN A 243 37.60 11.10 -53.74
CA GLN A 243 38.57 12.20 -53.72
C GLN A 243 40.01 11.69 -53.52
N THR A 244 40.21 10.73 -52.60
CA THR A 244 41.51 10.11 -52.35
C THR A 244 42.04 9.41 -53.61
N ILE A 245 41.18 8.62 -54.30
CA ILE A 245 41.51 7.96 -55.54
C ILE A 245 41.87 8.98 -56.65
N ALA A 246 41.08 10.04 -56.78
CA ALA A 246 41.31 11.11 -57.75
C ALA A 246 42.67 11.82 -57.49
N GLU A 247 42.97 12.12 -56.22
CA GLU A 247 44.24 12.72 -55.83
C GLU A 247 45.41 11.77 -56.04
N GLN A 248 45.27 10.49 -55.73
CA GLN A 248 46.31 9.47 -56.06
C GLN A 248 46.56 9.41 -57.57
N ASN A 249 45.48 9.39 -58.39
CA ASN A 249 45.63 9.41 -59.84
C ASN A 249 46.29 10.67 -60.37
N ARG A 250 46.00 11.86 -59.76
CA ARG A 250 46.64 13.11 -60.08
C ARG A 250 48.20 13.09 -59.78
N ILE A 251 48.51 12.63 -58.57
CA ILE A 251 49.93 12.48 -58.15
C ILE A 251 50.70 11.50 -59.09
N LEU A 252 50.08 10.37 -59.44
CA LEU A 252 50.58 9.43 -60.37
C LEU A 252 50.78 10.05 -61.75
N ALA A 253 49.81 10.79 -62.28
CA ALA A 253 49.90 11.45 -63.58
C ALA A 253 51.05 12.54 -63.63
N GLU A 254 51.23 13.29 -62.52
CA GLU A 254 52.24 14.29 -62.39
C GLU A 254 53.63 13.67 -62.19
N GLY A 255 53.68 12.49 -61.52
CA GLY A 255 54.98 11.79 -61.21
C GLY A 255 55.49 10.84 -62.32
N VAL A 256 54.60 10.50 -63.28
CA VAL A 256 54.97 9.58 -64.38
C VAL A 256 55.56 10.39 -65.55
N THR A 257 56.83 10.64 -65.45
CA THR A 257 57.58 11.18 -66.60
C THR A 257 57.80 10.09 -67.62
N PRO A 258 58.05 10.46 -68.94
CA PRO A 258 58.31 9.49 -69.99
C PRO A 258 59.51 8.56 -69.63
N GLU A 259 60.41 9.00 -68.79
CA GLU A 259 61.57 8.23 -68.33
C GLU A 259 61.14 7.15 -67.31
N VAL A 260 60.24 7.49 -66.39
CA VAL A 260 59.66 6.53 -65.41
C VAL A 260 58.85 5.47 -66.13
N LEU A 261 58.07 5.84 -67.16
CA LEU A 261 57.34 4.86 -68.00
C LEU A 261 58.26 3.89 -68.65
N ARG A 262 59.34 4.39 -69.25
CA ARG A 262 60.39 3.58 -69.89
C ARG A 262 61.07 2.64 -68.88
N TYR A 263 61.32 3.13 -67.66
CA TYR A 263 61.88 2.28 -66.60
C TYR A 263 60.93 1.17 -66.18
N MET A 264 59.64 1.46 -66.01
CA MET A 264 58.57 0.49 -65.69
C MET A 264 58.41 -0.53 -66.85
N GLU A 265 58.48 -0.09 -68.09
CA GLU A 265 58.43 -1.00 -69.24
C GLU A 265 59.65 -1.95 -69.22
N LEU A 266 60.83 -1.46 -68.91
CA LEU A 266 62.02 -2.27 -68.76
C LEU A 266 61.97 -3.24 -67.59
N GLU A 267 61.32 -2.83 -66.45
CA GLU A 267 61.13 -3.71 -65.31
C GLU A 267 60.13 -4.82 -65.60
N VAL A 268 59.01 -4.51 -66.31
CA VAL A 268 58.02 -5.50 -66.77
C VAL A 268 58.69 -6.46 -67.77
N LEU A 269 59.45 -5.93 -68.69
CA LEU A 269 60.19 -6.74 -69.67
C LEU A 269 61.24 -7.64 -68.97
N LYS A 270 61.87 -7.16 -67.94
CA LYS A 270 62.82 -7.94 -67.11
C LYS A 270 62.05 -9.06 -66.34
N LYS A 271 60.97 -8.77 -65.74
CA LYS A 271 60.10 -9.78 -65.05
C LYS A 271 59.52 -10.80 -66.06
N MET A 272 59.21 -10.37 -67.26
CA MET A 272 58.79 -11.26 -68.32
C MET A 272 59.95 -12.14 -68.84
N ALA A 273 61.14 -11.63 -68.93
CA ALA A 273 62.33 -12.39 -69.33
C ALA A 273 62.78 -13.40 -68.26
N ASP A 274 62.58 -13.08 -66.98
CA ASP A 274 62.91 -14.00 -65.89
C ASP A 274 61.86 -15.14 -65.77
N ASN A 275 60.70 -15.00 -66.42
CA ASN A 275 59.60 -16.01 -66.41
C ASN A 275 59.80 -16.96 -67.65
N GLN A 276 60.37 -18.15 -67.44
CA GLN A 276 60.71 -19.11 -68.44
C GLN A 276 59.61 -19.51 -69.44
N ASN A 277 58.39 -19.08 -69.23
CA ASN A 277 57.25 -19.37 -70.11
C ASN A 277 56.70 -18.13 -70.85
N ALA A 278 57.39 -17.01 -70.83
CA ALA A 278 56.94 -15.79 -71.47
C ALA A 278 57.37 -15.76 -72.95
N VAL A 279 56.39 -15.65 -73.83
CA VAL A 279 56.62 -15.39 -75.26
C VAL A 279 56.81 -13.89 -75.46
N PHE A 280 58.01 -13.49 -75.90
CA PHE A 280 58.41 -12.12 -76.15
C PHE A 280 57.91 -11.66 -77.51
N PHE A 281 56.94 -10.73 -77.58
CA PHE A 281 56.59 -10.05 -78.82
C PHE A 281 57.07 -8.59 -78.76
N PRO A 282 57.92 -8.15 -79.67
CA PRO A 282 58.29 -6.74 -79.79
C PRO A 282 57.04 -5.94 -80.13
N VAL A 283 56.89 -4.78 -79.50
CA VAL A 283 55.70 -3.89 -79.65
C VAL A 283 55.50 -3.47 -81.10
N ASP A 284 56.61 -3.27 -81.88
CA ASP A 284 56.55 -2.93 -83.32
C ASP A 284 55.95 -4.03 -84.20
N MET A 285 55.89 -5.27 -83.75
CA MET A 285 55.28 -6.36 -84.48
C MET A 285 53.72 -6.47 -84.19
N MET A 286 53.25 -5.89 -83.10
CA MET A 286 51.82 -5.89 -82.81
C MET A 286 51.02 -5.00 -83.79
N ASP A 287 51.56 -3.91 -84.25
CA ASP A 287 50.88 -3.02 -85.23
C ASP A 287 50.85 -3.61 -86.64
N SER A 288 51.86 -4.45 -87.02
CA SER A 288 51.92 -5.00 -88.35
C SER A 288 51.10 -6.27 -88.59
N VAL A 289 50.59 -6.92 -87.53
CA VAL A 289 49.93 -8.23 -87.67
C VAL A 289 48.42 -8.16 -87.41
N GLY A 290 47.86 -6.97 -87.18
CA GLY A 290 46.41 -6.85 -86.95
C GLY A 290 45.88 -7.64 -85.77
N LEU A 291 46.76 -8.01 -84.81
CA LEU A 291 46.39 -8.81 -83.60
C LEU A 291 45.61 -8.01 -82.57
N GLN A 292 45.60 -6.69 -82.63
CA GLN A 292 44.84 -5.84 -81.74
C GLN A 292 43.34 -6.13 -81.91
N ASN A 293 42.84 -6.38 -83.09
CA ASN A 293 41.39 -6.65 -83.32
C ASN A 293 40.98 -8.07 -82.96
N ARG A 294 41.80 -9.03 -82.75
CA ARG A 294 41.45 -10.41 -82.36
C ARG A 294 41.52 -10.64 -80.88
N LEU A 295 42.37 -9.97 -80.13
CA LEU A 295 42.47 -10.12 -78.67
C LEU A 295 41.35 -9.40 -77.91
N PHE A 296 40.74 -8.38 -78.53
CA PHE A 296 39.64 -7.64 -77.90
C PHE A 296 38.24 -8.03 -78.41
N SER A 297 38.16 -8.94 -79.40
CA SER A 297 36.85 -9.38 -79.94
C SER A 297 36.27 -10.64 -79.25
N GLU A 298 37.04 -11.38 -78.44
CA GLU A 298 36.55 -12.61 -77.76
C GLU A 298 36.05 -12.39 -76.34
N GLY A 299 35.98 -11.14 -75.83
CA GLY A 299 35.47 -10.81 -74.50
C GLY A 299 34.03 -10.38 -74.45
N ARG A 300 33.22 -10.60 -75.51
CA ARG A 300 31.76 -10.36 -75.48
C ARG A 300 31.02 -11.64 -75.93
N GLN A 301 30.82 -12.53 -75.01
CA GLN A 301 29.63 -13.38 -74.93
C GLN A 301 29.13 -13.44 -73.48
#